data_cfa59aeea5e1d6d4bbfdc1d5f62b2d6f
#
_entry.id   cfa59aeea5e1d6d4bbfdc1d5f62b2d6f
#
_cell.length_a   1.000
_cell.length_b   1.000
_cell.length_c   1.000
_cell.angle_alpha   90.00
_cell.angle_beta   90.00
_cell.angle_gamma   90.00
#
_symmetry.space_group_name_H-M   'P 1'
#
loop_
_entity.id
_entity.type
_entity.pdbx_description
1 polymer ?
#
loop_
_entity_poly.entity_id
_entity_poly.type
_entity_poly.pdbx_seq_one_letter_code
_entity_poly.pdbx_strand_id
1 'polypeptide(L)'
;MLNKPSITSGELETLLEEREAGKIDFVLVDVREQMEYDSGHVKGVDLLKPTSTFQAWGQAFLDENKDKTVIFTCRTGARSGQVQNVFKQNGMTNVINHSGGIMGFRGETIEG
;
A
#
# COMPACT_ATOMS: atom_id res chain seq x y z
N MET A 1 6.31 2.93 13.71
CA MET A 1 6.35 2.44 12.33
C MET A 1 5.48 3.25 11.38
N LEU A 2 4.29 3.67 11.79
CA LEU A 2 3.38 4.42 10.89
C LEU A 2 3.78 5.89 10.66
N ASN A 3 4.84 6.36 11.28
CA ASN A 3 5.34 7.72 11.09
C ASN A 3 6.59 7.78 10.19
N LYS A 4 6.94 6.68 9.54
CA LYS A 4 8.10 6.60 8.64
C LYS A 4 7.61 6.63 7.18
N PRO A 5 8.40 7.19 6.26
CA PRO A 5 8.01 7.20 4.84
C PRO A 5 8.14 5.84 4.16
N SER A 6 8.81 4.90 4.79
CA SER A 6 9.07 3.57 4.20
C SER A 6 9.09 2.51 5.29
N ILE A 7 8.54 1.35 4.98
CA ILE A 7 8.57 0.20 5.88
C ILE A 7 9.08 -1.04 5.16
N THR A 8 9.68 -1.94 5.93
CA THR A 8 10.14 -3.24 5.43
C THR A 8 8.98 -4.22 5.40
N SER A 9 9.20 -5.37 4.76
CA SER A 9 8.21 -6.44 4.75
C SER A 9 7.94 -7.01 6.14
N GLY A 10 8.97 -7.12 6.98
CA GLY A 10 8.78 -7.55 8.38
C GLY A 10 7.94 -6.57 9.18
N GLU A 11 8.16 -5.28 8.96
CA GLU A 11 7.36 -4.24 9.60
C GLU A 11 5.91 -4.29 9.11
N LEU A 12 5.69 -4.54 7.82
CA LEU A 12 4.33 -4.66 7.29
C LEU A 12 3.60 -5.86 7.91
N GLU A 13 4.28 -7.00 8.06
CA GLU A 13 3.69 -8.16 8.72
C GLU A 13 3.23 -7.82 10.14
N THR A 14 4.09 -7.15 10.91
CA THR A 14 3.76 -6.72 12.27
C THR A 14 2.56 -5.77 12.28
N LEU A 15 2.53 -4.80 11.36
CA LEU A 15 1.44 -3.84 11.26
C LEU A 15 0.10 -4.51 10.91
N LEU A 16 0.14 -5.51 10.02
CA LEU A 16 -1.07 -6.26 9.67
C LEU A 16 -1.62 -7.02 10.88
N GLU A 17 -0.74 -7.63 11.68
CA GLU A 17 -1.12 -8.31 12.92
C GLU A 17 -1.73 -7.34 13.92
N GLU A 18 -1.11 -6.18 14.10
CA GLU A 18 -1.60 -5.15 15.03
C GLU A 18 -2.95 -4.58 14.60
N ARG A 19 -3.14 -4.40 13.29
CA ARG A 19 -4.43 -3.94 12.76
C ARG A 19 -5.52 -4.98 13.02
N GLU A 20 -5.23 -6.25 12.77
CA GLU A 20 -6.18 -7.33 13.03
C GLU A 20 -6.55 -7.42 14.51
N ALA A 21 -5.60 -7.13 15.39
CA ALA A 21 -5.83 -7.10 16.83
C ALA A 21 -6.55 -5.83 17.31
N GLY A 22 -6.86 -4.92 16.39
CA GLY A 22 -7.59 -3.68 16.72
C GLY A 22 -6.74 -2.59 17.35
N LYS A 23 -5.42 -2.70 17.30
CA LYS A 23 -4.51 -1.75 17.94
C LYS A 23 -4.19 -0.52 17.11
N ILE A 24 -4.23 -0.66 15.78
CA ILE A 24 -3.91 0.41 14.84
C ILE A 24 -4.81 0.29 13.62
N ASP A 25 -4.85 1.34 12.81
CA ASP A 25 -5.57 1.32 11.55
C ASP A 25 -4.74 1.95 10.44
N PHE A 26 -4.92 1.45 9.22
CA PHE A 26 -4.33 1.99 8.00
C PHE A 26 -5.02 1.38 6.80
N VAL A 27 -4.83 2.01 5.65
CA VAL A 27 -5.31 1.47 4.36
C VAL A 27 -4.12 0.91 3.61
N LEU A 28 -4.18 -0.34 3.20
CA LEU A 28 -3.14 -0.98 2.40
C LEU A 28 -3.61 -1.06 0.94
N VAL A 29 -2.85 -0.45 0.06
CA VAL A 29 -3.19 -0.33 -1.36
C VAL A 29 -2.15 -1.01 -2.22
N ASP A 30 -2.57 -1.97 -3.04
CA ASP A 30 -1.72 -2.60 -4.05
C ASP A 30 -1.87 -1.79 -5.33
N VAL A 31 -0.74 -1.30 -5.86
CA VAL A 31 -0.74 -0.48 -7.08
C VAL A 31 -0.26 -1.24 -8.32
N ARG A 32 -0.20 -2.57 -8.21
CA ARG A 32 0.12 -3.45 -9.34
C ARG A 32 -1.07 -3.56 -10.29
N GLU A 33 -0.86 -4.24 -11.41
CA GLU A 33 -1.94 -4.50 -12.36
C GLU A 33 -2.82 -5.65 -11.89
N GLN A 34 -4.03 -5.72 -12.44
CA GLN A 34 -5.03 -6.73 -12.06
C GLN A 34 -4.48 -8.15 -12.16
N MET A 35 -3.76 -8.46 -13.24
CA MET A 35 -3.20 -9.80 -13.45
C MET A 35 -2.19 -10.19 -12.36
N GLU A 36 -1.37 -9.23 -11.95
CA GLU A 36 -0.42 -9.46 -10.87
C GLU A 36 -1.14 -9.73 -9.55
N TYR A 37 -2.16 -8.92 -9.29
CA TYR A 37 -2.98 -9.05 -8.09
C TYR A 37 -3.66 -10.41 -8.04
N ASP A 38 -4.24 -10.84 -9.15
CA ASP A 38 -4.96 -12.12 -9.23
C ASP A 38 -4.04 -13.32 -9.01
N SER A 39 -2.76 -13.19 -9.37
CA SER A 39 -1.77 -14.25 -9.18
C SER A 39 -1.30 -14.40 -7.74
N GLY A 40 -1.59 -13.43 -6.91
CA GLY A 40 -1.23 -13.45 -5.49
C GLY A 40 -1.09 -12.03 -4.97
N HIS A 41 -1.73 -11.76 -3.85
CA HIS A 41 -1.65 -10.45 -3.19
C HIS A 41 -1.57 -10.63 -1.68
N VAL A 42 -1.14 -9.59 -0.98
CA VAL A 42 -1.00 -9.63 0.48
C VAL A 42 -2.37 -9.84 1.13
N LYS A 43 -2.46 -10.82 2.01
CA LYS A 43 -3.69 -11.00 2.80
C LYS A 43 -3.90 -9.78 3.68
N GLY A 44 -5.08 -9.19 3.60
CA GLY A 44 -5.41 -7.96 4.32
C GLY A 44 -5.27 -6.69 3.49
N VAL A 45 -4.88 -6.80 2.21
CA VAL A 45 -4.89 -5.64 1.32
C VAL A 45 -6.32 -5.13 1.16
N ASP A 46 -6.47 -3.81 1.18
CA ASP A 46 -7.80 -3.20 1.16
C ASP A 46 -8.26 -2.80 -0.23
N LEU A 47 -7.34 -2.34 -1.08
CA LEU A 47 -7.69 -1.80 -2.39
C LEU A 47 -6.65 -2.22 -3.42
N LEU A 48 -7.12 -2.40 -4.65
CA LEU A 48 -6.27 -2.50 -5.83
C LEU A 48 -6.46 -1.22 -6.66
N LYS A 49 -5.38 -0.46 -6.85
CA LYS A 49 -5.39 0.80 -7.60
C LYS A 49 -4.20 0.80 -8.58
N PRO A 50 -4.38 0.22 -9.79
CA PRO A 50 -3.26 0.05 -10.71
C PRO A 50 -2.65 1.37 -11.18
N THR A 51 -1.32 1.42 -11.26
CA THR A 51 -0.63 2.61 -11.74
C THR A 51 -1.00 2.97 -13.17
N SER A 52 -1.30 1.97 -14.01
CA SER A 52 -1.68 2.20 -15.41
C SER A 52 -2.95 3.05 -15.56
N THR A 53 -3.80 3.08 -14.54
CA THR A 53 -5.05 3.85 -14.56
C THR A 53 -5.05 4.95 -13.51
N PHE A 54 -3.88 5.40 -13.09
CA PHE A 54 -3.74 6.39 -12.03
C PHE A 54 -4.60 7.65 -12.26
N GLN A 55 -4.66 8.12 -13.49
CA GLN A 55 -5.44 9.32 -13.81
C GLN A 55 -6.95 9.13 -13.57
N ALA A 56 -7.42 7.88 -13.64
CA ALA A 56 -8.83 7.59 -13.40
C ALA A 56 -9.19 7.60 -11.91
N TRP A 57 -8.25 7.25 -11.01
CA TRP A 57 -8.58 7.09 -9.59
C TRP A 57 -7.83 8.04 -8.65
N GLY A 58 -6.76 8.68 -9.12
CA GLY A 58 -5.85 9.43 -8.23
C GLY A 58 -6.52 10.54 -7.44
N GLN A 59 -7.31 11.38 -8.09
CA GLN A 59 -7.94 12.52 -7.42
C GLN A 59 -8.99 12.08 -6.41
N ALA A 60 -9.84 11.11 -6.78
CA ALA A 60 -10.86 10.59 -5.88
C ALA A 60 -10.21 9.93 -4.65
N PHE A 61 -9.12 9.20 -4.87
CA PHE A 61 -8.39 8.56 -3.77
C PHE A 61 -7.82 9.62 -2.80
N LEU A 62 -7.24 10.67 -3.33
CA LEU A 62 -6.73 11.78 -2.51
C LEU A 62 -7.85 12.36 -1.65
N ASP A 63 -8.98 12.67 -2.27
CA ASP A 63 -10.12 13.29 -1.58
C ASP A 63 -10.67 12.40 -0.46
N GLU A 64 -10.73 11.09 -0.69
CA GLU A 64 -11.29 10.14 0.26
C GLU A 64 -10.33 9.76 1.39
N ASN A 65 -9.03 9.81 1.14
CA ASN A 65 -8.03 9.23 2.06
C ASN A 65 -7.03 10.22 2.62
N LYS A 66 -7.19 11.49 2.34
CA LYS A 66 -6.18 12.51 2.64
C LYS A 66 -5.80 12.59 4.11
N ASP A 67 -6.71 12.25 5.03
CA ASP A 67 -6.46 12.27 6.47
C ASP A 67 -6.16 10.88 7.05
N LYS A 68 -6.06 9.86 6.20
CA LYS A 68 -5.80 8.49 6.64
C LYS A 68 -4.33 8.14 6.47
N THR A 69 -3.88 7.13 7.22
CA THR A 69 -2.58 6.52 7.02
C THR A 69 -2.72 5.50 5.89
N VAL A 70 -1.91 5.65 4.85
CA VAL A 70 -1.98 4.79 3.66
C VAL A 70 -0.62 4.17 3.40
N ILE A 71 -0.62 2.85 3.20
CA ILE A 71 0.58 2.11 2.80
C ILE A 71 0.38 1.63 1.38
N PHE A 72 1.32 1.97 0.50
CA PHE A 72 1.31 1.50 -0.89
C PHE A 72 2.30 0.35 -1.05
N THR A 73 1.88 -0.69 -1.77
CA THR A 73 2.74 -1.82 -2.11
C THR A 73 2.67 -2.11 -3.61
N CYS A 74 3.74 -2.66 -4.13
CA CYS A 74 3.78 -3.17 -5.50
C CYS A 74 4.68 -4.40 -5.51
N ARG A 75 5.27 -4.75 -6.66
CA ARG A 75 6.13 -5.93 -6.74
C ARG A 75 7.43 -5.76 -5.97
N THR A 76 8.13 -4.65 -6.18
CA THR A 76 9.48 -4.39 -5.64
C THR A 76 9.61 -3.11 -4.82
N GLY A 77 8.54 -2.33 -4.72
CA GLY A 77 8.56 -1.04 -4.04
C GLY A 77 8.78 0.16 -4.96
N ALA A 78 9.09 -0.06 -6.25
CA ALA A 78 9.37 1.04 -7.17
C ALA A 78 8.12 1.81 -7.59
N ARG A 79 7.11 1.12 -8.10
CA ARG A 79 5.84 1.75 -8.50
C ARG A 79 5.12 2.39 -7.30
N SER A 80 5.10 1.68 -6.19
CA SER A 80 4.46 2.19 -4.97
C SER A 80 5.18 3.41 -4.42
N GLY A 81 6.51 3.46 -4.53
CA GLY A 81 7.28 4.64 -4.14
C GLY A 81 6.95 5.86 -5.00
N GLN A 82 6.74 5.66 -6.31
CA GLN A 82 6.33 6.74 -7.21
C GLN A 82 4.94 7.27 -6.86
N VAL A 83 3.99 6.38 -6.59
CA VAL A 83 2.63 6.75 -6.19
C VAL A 83 2.67 7.53 -4.87
N GLN A 84 3.43 7.03 -3.88
CA GLN A 84 3.63 7.72 -2.62
C GLN A 84 4.10 9.15 -2.84
N ASN A 85 5.11 9.32 -3.70
CA ASN A 85 5.70 10.62 -3.95
C ASN A 85 4.69 11.62 -4.54
N VAL A 86 3.88 11.17 -5.49
CA VAL A 86 2.83 12.00 -6.09
C VAL A 86 1.84 12.48 -5.03
N PHE A 87 1.37 11.60 -4.16
CA PHE A 87 0.44 11.98 -3.11
C PHE A 87 1.07 12.89 -2.06
N LYS A 88 2.35 12.66 -1.73
CA LYS A 88 3.07 13.57 -0.84
C LYS A 88 3.14 14.99 -1.40
N GLN A 89 3.43 15.10 -2.69
CA GLN A 89 3.49 16.40 -3.36
C GLN A 89 2.13 17.09 -3.44
N ASN A 90 1.06 16.33 -3.28
CA ASN A 90 -0.31 16.86 -3.30
C ASN A 90 -0.94 16.99 -1.92
N GLY A 91 -0.12 16.95 -0.87
CA GLY A 91 -0.54 17.31 0.48
C GLY A 91 -0.89 16.15 1.41
N MET A 92 -0.77 14.90 0.98
CA MET A 92 -0.93 13.78 1.90
C MET A 92 0.31 13.63 2.77
N THR A 93 0.13 13.58 4.09
CA THR A 93 1.25 13.51 5.03
C THR A 93 1.55 12.09 5.50
N ASN A 94 0.55 11.23 5.56
CA ASN A 94 0.68 9.88 6.11
C ASN A 94 0.66 8.81 5.03
N VAL A 95 1.55 8.94 4.05
CA VAL A 95 1.71 7.97 2.97
C VAL A 95 3.05 7.25 3.12
N ILE A 96 3.00 5.93 3.06
CA ILE A 96 4.13 5.05 3.37
C ILE A 96 4.34 4.10 2.21
N ASN A 97 5.60 3.85 1.86
CA ASN A 97 5.96 2.86 0.85
C ASN A 97 6.40 1.56 1.51
N HIS A 98 5.83 0.44 1.08
CA HIS A 98 6.34 -0.88 1.39
C HIS A 98 7.54 -1.14 0.47
N SER A 99 8.74 -0.83 0.96
CA SER A 99 9.94 -0.75 0.14
C SER A 99 10.40 -2.08 -0.47
N GLY A 100 10.11 -3.18 0.19
CA GLY A 100 10.47 -4.51 -0.33
C GLY A 100 9.48 -5.06 -1.35
N GLY A 101 8.29 -4.51 -1.38
CA GLY A 101 7.22 -5.02 -2.23
C GLY A 101 6.82 -6.45 -1.90
N ILE A 102 5.92 -7.00 -2.70
CA ILE A 102 5.42 -8.35 -2.45
C ILE A 102 6.52 -9.41 -2.64
N MET A 103 7.54 -9.14 -3.44
CA MET A 103 8.67 -10.05 -3.61
C MET A 103 9.44 -10.29 -2.32
N GLY A 104 9.50 -9.29 -1.45
CA GLY A 104 10.17 -9.40 -0.15
C GLY A 104 9.23 -9.82 0.98
N PHE A 105 7.95 -9.93 0.70
CA PHE A 105 6.95 -10.22 1.73
C PHE A 105 6.91 -11.71 2.03
N ARG A 106 7.02 -12.06 3.32
CA ARG A 106 7.01 -13.46 3.77
C ARG A 106 5.75 -13.81 4.54
N GLY A 107 4.83 -12.88 4.67
CA GLY A 107 3.54 -13.14 5.28
C GLY A 107 2.61 -13.86 4.33
N GLU A 108 1.37 -13.98 4.74
CA GLU A 108 0.38 -14.73 3.97
C GLU A 108 -0.07 -13.95 2.73
N THR A 109 -0.13 -14.65 1.60
CA THR A 109 -0.69 -14.11 0.35
C THR A 109 -1.85 -14.98 -0.09
N ILE A 110 -2.77 -14.39 -0.83
CA ILE A 110 -3.94 -15.10 -1.36
C ILE A 110 -4.06 -14.82 -2.86
N GLU A 111 -4.66 -15.75 -3.58
CA GLU A 111 -4.91 -15.64 -5.01
C GLU A 111 -6.35 -15.18 -5.27
N GLY A 112 -6.55 -14.60 -6.43
CA GLY A 112 -7.86 -14.12 -6.85
C GLY A 112 -8.20 -12.77 -6.32
#